data_fb42b5962ad925a3a970e4ac7be828aa
#
_entry.id   fb42b5962ad925a3a970e4ac7be828aa
#
_cell.length_a   1.000
_cell.length_b   1.000
_cell.length_c   1.000
_cell.angle_alpha   90.00
_cell.angle_beta   90.00
_cell.angle_gamma   90.00
#
_symmetry.space_group_name_H-M   'P 1'
#
loop_
_entity.id
_entity.type
_entity.pdbx_description
1 polymer ?
#
loop_
_entity_poly.entity_id
_entity_poly.type
_entity_poly.pdbx_seq_one_letter_code
_entity_poly.pdbx_strand_id
1 'polypeptide(L)'
;MTRQSSVPSTSLSTGVSRHGFFVTGTDTGVGKTLVACSLLRAFAARGLKVAGMKPVASGAVPRANGLVHDDVEKLLAAGNVAAPREQVNPYCFEPPIAPHIAASGAGMRIDLDHIGQCFDALAARADIVIVEGVGGFLVPLGPGIDTAQLAARLALPLVLVVGLRLGCLNHALLTAEAVARRGLTLAGWVANHVDPRMAAAEENVHALETLIAAPLLARIAFTATPDSTAGAALMDTRKLD
;
A
#
# COMPACT_ATOMS: atom_id res chain seq x y z
N MET A 1 37.62 17.05 45.08
CA MET A 1 36.42 17.77 44.57
C MET A 1 36.30 17.44 43.08
N THR A 2 35.56 16.39 42.76
CA THR A 2 35.35 15.89 41.39
C THR A 2 33.99 16.36 40.92
N ARG A 3 33.95 17.21 39.89
CA ARG A 3 32.72 17.67 39.24
C ARG A 3 32.20 16.56 38.32
N GLN A 4 31.06 16.01 38.65
CA GLN A 4 30.28 15.18 37.73
C GLN A 4 29.57 16.11 36.73
N SER A 5 29.90 15.95 35.44
CA SER A 5 29.16 16.54 34.33
C SER A 5 27.98 15.67 34.01
N SER A 6 26.78 16.16 34.29
CA SER A 6 25.52 15.56 33.87
C SER A 6 25.31 15.77 32.36
N VAL A 7 25.24 14.69 31.59
CA VAL A 7 24.82 14.68 30.18
C VAL A 7 23.31 14.88 30.17
N PRO A 8 22.77 15.82 29.37
CA PRO A 8 21.32 15.94 29.23
C PRO A 8 20.78 14.74 28.45
N SER A 9 19.85 14.03 29.06
CA SER A 9 19.06 13.00 28.39
C SER A 9 18.17 13.65 27.33
N THR A 10 18.51 13.47 26.08
CA THR A 10 17.65 13.83 24.96
C THR A 10 16.41 12.95 25.04
N SER A 11 15.29 13.53 25.44
CA SER A 11 13.98 12.88 25.38
C SER A 11 13.67 12.58 23.92
N LEU A 12 13.63 11.29 23.57
CA LEU A 12 13.07 10.81 22.33
C LEU A 12 11.63 11.33 22.24
N SER A 13 11.35 12.13 21.22
CA SER A 13 10.00 12.57 20.88
C SER A 13 9.12 11.34 20.78
N THR A 14 8.04 11.32 21.53
CA THR A 14 6.95 10.37 21.39
C THR A 14 6.42 10.45 19.97
N GLY A 15 6.85 9.53 19.11
CA GLY A 15 6.36 9.42 17.77
C GLY A 15 4.84 9.25 17.81
N VAL A 16 4.11 10.13 17.14
CA VAL A 16 2.70 9.97 16.84
C VAL A 16 2.59 8.62 16.12
N SER A 17 1.92 7.67 16.74
CA SER A 17 1.63 6.38 16.12
C SER A 17 0.83 6.68 14.85
N ARG A 18 1.46 6.57 13.68
CA ARG A 18 0.79 6.79 12.39
C ARG A 18 -0.08 5.58 12.14
N HIS A 19 -1.39 5.75 12.31
CA HIS A 19 -2.37 4.69 12.06
C HIS A 19 -2.60 4.54 10.56
N GLY A 20 -2.10 3.45 9.97
CA GLY A 20 -2.31 3.14 8.56
C GLY A 20 -1.43 2.00 8.07
N PHE A 21 -1.66 1.58 6.82
CA PHE A 21 -0.93 0.49 6.17
C PHE A 21 -0.55 0.87 4.74
N PHE A 22 0.63 0.43 4.33
CA PHE A 22 1.08 0.56 2.95
C PHE A 22 0.85 -0.76 2.20
N VAL A 23 -0.07 -0.77 1.26
CA VAL A 23 -0.39 -1.93 0.43
C VAL A 23 0.57 -1.99 -0.74
N THR A 24 1.45 -2.97 -0.74
CA THR A 24 2.35 -3.29 -1.86
C THR A 24 1.95 -4.61 -2.51
N GLY A 25 2.56 -4.97 -3.61
CA GLY A 25 2.29 -6.22 -4.29
C GLY A 25 3.54 -6.88 -4.84
N THR A 26 3.43 -8.15 -5.14
CA THR A 26 4.51 -8.89 -5.82
C THR A 26 4.70 -8.43 -7.27
N ASP A 27 3.71 -7.74 -7.85
CA ASP A 27 3.76 -7.24 -9.24
C ASP A 27 2.62 -6.24 -9.53
N THR A 28 2.56 -5.73 -10.76
CA THR A 28 1.39 -5.06 -11.33
C THR A 28 0.28 -6.09 -11.59
N GLY A 29 -1.00 -5.68 -11.43
CA GLY A 29 -2.14 -6.54 -11.70
C GLY A 29 -2.40 -7.65 -10.67
N VAL A 30 -1.71 -7.66 -9.53
CA VAL A 30 -1.92 -8.67 -8.46
C VAL A 30 -3.13 -8.38 -7.56
N GLY A 31 -3.86 -7.27 -7.79
CA GLY A 31 -5.07 -6.93 -7.06
C GLY A 31 -4.86 -6.01 -5.85
N LYS A 32 -3.82 -5.15 -5.86
CA LYS A 32 -3.59 -4.19 -4.77
C LYS A 32 -4.81 -3.34 -4.46
N THR A 33 -5.46 -2.79 -5.49
CA THR A 33 -6.65 -1.94 -5.35
C THR A 33 -7.82 -2.69 -4.71
N LEU A 34 -8.04 -3.95 -5.12
CA LEU A 34 -9.04 -4.81 -4.49
C LEU A 34 -8.77 -4.97 -3.00
N VAL A 35 -7.52 -5.30 -2.63
CA VAL A 35 -7.12 -5.50 -1.23
C VAL A 35 -7.17 -4.18 -0.45
N ALA A 36 -6.69 -3.07 -1.00
CA ALA A 36 -6.75 -1.77 -0.34
C ALA A 36 -8.20 -1.33 -0.06
N CYS A 37 -9.10 -1.47 -1.04
CA CYS A 37 -10.53 -1.20 -0.86
C CYS A 37 -11.19 -2.17 0.13
N SER A 38 -10.78 -3.44 0.14
CA SER A 38 -11.29 -4.43 1.10
C SER A 38 -10.87 -4.09 2.53
N LEU A 39 -9.63 -3.66 2.74
CA LEU A 39 -9.14 -3.20 4.05
C LEU A 39 -9.91 -1.95 4.52
N LEU A 40 -10.09 -0.94 3.62
CA LEU A 40 -10.89 0.25 3.94
C LEU A 40 -12.28 -0.13 4.42
N ARG A 41 -13.00 -0.99 3.69
CA ARG A 41 -14.34 -1.44 4.05
C ARG A 41 -14.36 -2.26 5.35
N ALA A 42 -13.37 -3.14 5.56
CA ALA A 42 -13.27 -3.95 6.77
C ALA A 42 -13.03 -3.09 8.02
N PHE A 43 -12.17 -2.08 7.95
CA PHE A 43 -11.96 -1.13 9.05
C PHE A 43 -13.18 -0.21 9.24
N ALA A 44 -13.82 0.26 8.17
CA ALA A 44 -15.06 1.04 8.26
C ALA A 44 -16.19 0.25 8.94
N ALA A 45 -16.31 -1.06 8.67
CA ALA A 45 -17.27 -1.93 9.33
C ALA A 45 -17.01 -2.10 10.84
N ARG A 46 -15.78 -1.82 11.31
CA ARG A 46 -15.43 -1.73 12.75
C ARG A 46 -15.77 -0.37 13.37
N GLY A 47 -16.40 0.54 12.62
CA GLY A 47 -16.77 1.88 13.06
C GLY A 47 -15.67 2.93 12.96
N LEU A 48 -14.53 2.62 12.30
CA LEU A 48 -13.40 3.54 12.14
C LEU A 48 -13.63 4.51 10.98
N LYS A 49 -13.03 5.70 11.10
CA LYS A 49 -12.89 6.66 10.01
C LYS A 49 -11.70 6.23 9.16
N VAL A 50 -11.95 5.97 7.86
CA VAL A 50 -10.92 5.44 6.96
C VAL A 50 -10.79 6.27 5.70
N ALA A 51 -9.55 6.51 5.28
CA ALA A 51 -9.22 7.20 4.02
C ALA A 51 -8.28 6.33 3.18
N GLY A 52 -8.54 6.29 1.86
CA GLY A 52 -7.62 5.70 0.90
C GLY A 52 -6.67 6.74 0.35
N MET A 53 -5.46 6.31 -0.03
CA MET A 53 -4.48 7.14 -0.73
C MET A 53 -3.79 6.34 -1.83
N LYS A 54 -3.68 6.91 -3.03
CA LYS A 54 -2.87 6.42 -4.16
C LYS A 54 -1.84 7.50 -4.50
N PRO A 55 -0.67 7.52 -3.85
CA PRO A 55 0.29 8.63 -3.99
C PRO A 55 0.69 8.90 -5.45
N VAL A 56 0.87 7.84 -6.23
CA VAL A 56 1.28 7.92 -7.64
C VAL A 56 0.40 6.98 -8.46
N ALA A 57 -0.18 7.51 -9.53
CA ALA A 57 -0.98 6.77 -10.51
C ALA A 57 -0.50 7.06 -11.93
N SER A 58 -0.39 6.02 -12.77
CA SER A 58 -0.08 6.11 -14.19
C SER A 58 -1.15 5.33 -14.99
N GLY A 59 -1.55 5.85 -16.14
CA GLY A 59 -2.66 5.30 -16.94
C GLY A 59 -4.00 5.96 -16.63
N ALA A 60 -3.98 7.21 -16.19
CA ALA A 60 -5.18 8.00 -15.96
C ALA A 60 -5.82 8.45 -17.28
N VAL A 61 -7.13 8.69 -17.24
CA VAL A 61 -7.90 9.14 -18.40
C VAL A 61 -8.27 10.61 -18.22
N PRO A 62 -8.08 11.46 -19.24
CA PRO A 62 -8.54 12.84 -19.22
C PRO A 62 -10.07 12.92 -19.07
N ARG A 63 -10.55 13.82 -18.20
CA ARG A 63 -11.95 14.16 -18.00
C ARG A 63 -12.10 15.69 -17.90
N ALA A 64 -13.34 16.18 -17.91
CA ALA A 64 -13.61 17.63 -17.84
C ALA A 64 -12.92 18.33 -16.65
N ASN A 65 -12.76 17.63 -15.52
CA ASN A 65 -12.18 18.16 -14.28
C ASN A 65 -10.76 17.63 -13.99
N GLY A 66 -9.99 17.23 -15.02
CA GLY A 66 -8.62 16.75 -14.89
C GLY A 66 -8.46 15.26 -15.14
N LEU A 67 -7.31 14.71 -14.74
CA LEU A 67 -7.01 13.30 -14.89
C LEU A 67 -7.75 12.46 -13.84
N VAL A 68 -8.33 11.35 -14.27
CA VAL A 68 -9.05 10.39 -13.42
C VAL A 68 -8.43 9.02 -13.58
N HIS A 69 -8.12 8.37 -12.47
CA HIS A 69 -7.59 7.01 -12.43
C HIS A 69 -8.54 6.09 -11.65
N ASP A 70 -8.88 4.94 -12.24
CA ASP A 70 -9.86 4.00 -11.68
C ASP A 70 -9.54 3.55 -10.25
N ASP A 71 -8.25 3.31 -9.92
CA ASP A 71 -7.88 2.92 -8.56
C ASP A 71 -8.22 4.03 -7.55
N VAL A 72 -8.00 5.32 -7.94
CA VAL A 72 -8.30 6.48 -7.08
C VAL A 72 -9.80 6.57 -6.81
N GLU A 73 -10.63 6.40 -7.85
CA GLU A 73 -12.10 6.41 -7.71
C GLU A 73 -12.57 5.28 -6.77
N LYS A 74 -12.01 4.08 -6.93
CA LYS A 74 -12.33 2.94 -6.07
C LYS A 74 -11.93 3.18 -4.61
N LEU A 75 -10.76 3.76 -4.37
CA LEU A 75 -10.32 4.11 -3.01
C LEU A 75 -11.20 5.18 -2.37
N LEU A 76 -11.56 6.23 -3.13
CA LEU A 76 -12.49 7.27 -2.67
C LEU A 76 -13.86 6.68 -2.32
N ALA A 77 -14.38 5.76 -3.14
CA ALA A 77 -15.67 5.09 -2.91
C ALA A 77 -15.64 4.06 -1.76
N ALA A 78 -14.48 3.53 -1.41
CA ALA A 78 -14.31 2.55 -0.34
C ALA A 78 -14.06 3.19 1.02
N GLY A 79 -13.52 4.42 1.06
CA GLY A 79 -13.34 5.20 2.28
C GLY A 79 -14.64 5.83 2.76
N ASN A 80 -14.66 6.29 4.01
CA ASN A 80 -15.80 7.00 4.61
C ASN A 80 -15.43 8.42 5.10
N VAL A 81 -14.21 8.88 4.79
CA VAL A 81 -13.73 10.25 5.06
C VAL A 81 -13.65 11.01 3.75
N ALA A 82 -14.34 12.13 3.66
CA ALA A 82 -14.22 13.04 2.52
C ALA A 82 -12.86 13.76 2.55
N ALA A 83 -12.14 13.69 1.44
CA ALA A 83 -10.84 14.33 1.28
C ALA A 83 -10.68 14.92 -0.13
N PRO A 84 -9.93 16.03 -0.28
CA PRO A 84 -9.57 16.57 -1.59
C PRO A 84 -8.79 15.54 -2.41
N ARG A 85 -9.10 15.48 -3.72
CA ARG A 85 -8.47 14.50 -4.63
C ARG A 85 -6.96 14.63 -4.65
N GLU A 86 -6.43 15.82 -4.62
CA GLU A 86 -5.00 16.13 -4.62
C GLU A 86 -4.28 15.59 -3.38
N GLN A 87 -4.98 15.39 -2.27
CA GLN A 87 -4.43 14.71 -1.07
C GLN A 87 -4.48 13.19 -1.21
N VAL A 88 -5.50 12.66 -1.88
CA VAL A 88 -5.64 11.23 -2.13
C VAL A 88 -4.67 10.76 -3.22
N ASN A 89 -4.49 11.58 -4.27
CA ASN A 89 -3.63 11.25 -5.41
C ASN A 89 -2.81 12.47 -5.86
N PRO A 90 -1.71 12.80 -5.18
CA PRO A 90 -0.89 13.96 -5.50
C PRO A 90 -0.18 13.88 -6.86
N TYR A 91 0.07 12.67 -7.37
CA TYR A 91 0.71 12.49 -8.68
C TYR A 91 -0.13 11.55 -9.56
N CYS A 92 -0.69 12.13 -10.64
CA CYS A 92 -1.53 11.42 -11.60
C CYS A 92 -1.01 11.67 -13.01
N PHE A 93 -0.69 10.58 -13.73
CA PHE A 93 -0.13 10.66 -15.08
C PHE A 93 -1.03 9.91 -16.08
N GLU A 94 -1.18 10.48 -17.28
CA GLU A 94 -1.98 9.87 -18.36
C GLU A 94 -1.33 8.62 -18.95
N PRO A 95 -0.01 8.60 -19.30
CA PRO A 95 0.57 7.42 -19.93
C PRO A 95 0.62 6.20 -18.97
N PRO A 96 0.18 4.99 -19.41
CA PRO A 96 0.26 3.76 -18.62
C PRO A 96 1.67 3.15 -18.67
N ILE A 97 2.65 3.89 -18.19
CA ILE A 97 4.08 3.55 -18.17
C ILE A 97 4.65 3.70 -16.77
N ALA A 98 5.93 3.34 -16.60
CA ALA A 98 6.60 3.46 -15.31
C ALA A 98 6.52 4.89 -14.75
N PRO A 99 6.22 5.08 -13.45
CA PRO A 99 5.94 6.39 -12.85
C PRO A 99 7.04 7.44 -13.09
N HIS A 100 8.30 7.05 -12.94
CA HIS A 100 9.43 7.97 -13.15
C HIS A 100 9.56 8.44 -14.61
N ILE A 101 9.18 7.59 -15.57
CA ILE A 101 9.18 7.95 -17.01
C ILE A 101 8.02 8.91 -17.29
N ALA A 102 6.82 8.59 -16.76
CA ALA A 102 5.64 9.44 -16.91
C ALA A 102 5.88 10.83 -16.29
N ALA A 103 6.45 10.89 -15.09
CA ALA A 103 6.78 12.13 -14.40
C ALA A 103 7.80 12.97 -15.20
N SER A 104 8.89 12.34 -15.68
CA SER A 104 9.89 13.01 -16.52
C SER A 104 9.28 13.56 -17.81
N GLY A 105 8.43 12.78 -18.47
CA GLY A 105 7.72 13.21 -19.68
C GLY A 105 6.77 14.38 -19.45
N ALA A 106 6.20 14.49 -18.25
CA ALA A 106 5.37 15.61 -17.83
C ALA A 106 6.15 16.82 -17.28
N GLY A 107 7.48 16.76 -17.26
CA GLY A 107 8.33 17.81 -16.65
C GLY A 107 8.18 17.91 -15.13
N MET A 108 7.69 16.85 -14.48
CA MET A 108 7.42 16.80 -13.04
C MET A 108 8.45 15.92 -12.32
N ARG A 109 8.64 16.22 -11.03
CA ARG A 109 9.37 15.36 -10.10
C ARG A 109 8.43 14.87 -9.01
N ILE A 110 8.46 13.58 -8.74
CA ILE A 110 7.74 13.01 -7.60
C ILE A 110 8.54 13.36 -6.34
N ASP A 111 7.90 14.09 -5.43
CA ASP A 111 8.47 14.53 -4.15
C ASP A 111 7.83 13.73 -3.02
N LEU A 112 8.66 12.97 -2.28
CA LEU A 112 8.21 12.14 -1.16
C LEU A 112 7.75 12.99 0.03
N ASP A 113 8.29 14.19 0.21
CA ASP A 113 7.86 15.09 1.29
C ASP A 113 6.48 15.67 1.01
N HIS A 114 6.17 16.02 -0.24
CA HIS A 114 4.82 16.42 -0.64
C HIS A 114 3.81 15.27 -0.43
N ILE A 115 4.18 14.04 -0.79
CA ILE A 115 3.34 12.86 -0.50
C ILE A 115 3.13 12.70 1.01
N GLY A 116 4.19 12.91 1.81
CA GLY A 116 4.12 12.87 3.27
C GLY A 116 3.13 13.91 3.83
N GLN A 117 3.15 15.15 3.33
CA GLN A 117 2.22 16.22 3.72
C GLN A 117 0.77 15.86 3.36
N CYS A 118 0.53 15.28 2.18
CA CYS A 118 -0.79 14.79 1.78
C CYS A 118 -1.29 13.67 2.71
N PHE A 119 -0.41 12.73 3.05
CA PHE A 119 -0.70 11.66 4.00
C PHE A 119 -1.06 12.22 5.39
N ASP A 120 -0.27 13.15 5.92
CA ASP A 120 -0.50 13.78 7.22
C ASP A 120 -1.86 14.51 7.25
N ALA A 121 -2.25 15.16 6.15
CA ALA A 121 -3.56 15.81 6.02
C ALA A 121 -4.73 14.81 6.01
N LEU A 122 -4.55 13.61 5.45
CA LEU A 122 -5.53 12.52 5.52
C LEU A 122 -5.59 11.91 6.92
N ALA A 123 -4.44 11.64 7.54
CA ALA A 123 -4.32 11.07 8.88
C ALA A 123 -4.91 11.99 9.97
N ALA A 124 -4.92 13.30 9.75
CA ALA A 124 -5.59 14.24 10.68
C ALA A 124 -7.13 14.11 10.68
N ARG A 125 -7.72 13.41 9.70
CA ARG A 125 -9.17 13.26 9.52
C ARG A 125 -9.65 11.82 9.68
N ALA A 126 -8.76 10.86 9.55
CA ALA A 126 -9.05 9.44 9.56
C ALA A 126 -8.32 8.74 10.73
N ASP A 127 -8.96 7.72 11.28
CA ASP A 127 -8.33 6.84 12.26
C ASP A 127 -7.32 5.91 11.59
N ILE A 128 -7.58 5.52 10.32
CA ILE A 128 -6.70 4.66 9.51
C ILE A 128 -6.62 5.20 8.08
N VAL A 129 -5.40 5.27 7.54
CA VAL A 129 -5.14 5.57 6.12
C VAL A 129 -4.55 4.33 5.43
N ILE A 130 -5.19 3.87 4.35
CA ILE A 130 -4.67 2.81 3.51
C ILE A 130 -4.00 3.43 2.29
N VAL A 131 -2.67 3.29 2.22
CA VAL A 131 -1.86 3.81 1.10
C VAL A 131 -1.60 2.70 0.10
N GLU A 132 -2.09 2.84 -1.11
CA GLU A 132 -1.82 1.89 -2.19
C GLU A 132 -0.59 2.31 -2.99
N GLY A 133 0.43 1.44 -3.02
CA GLY A 133 1.61 1.59 -3.86
C GLY A 133 1.32 1.39 -5.35
N VAL A 134 2.29 1.67 -6.20
CA VAL A 134 2.24 1.46 -7.66
C VAL A 134 3.18 0.33 -8.08
N GLY A 135 2.71 -0.57 -8.95
CA GLY A 135 3.51 -1.73 -9.39
C GLY A 135 3.86 -2.68 -8.26
N GLY A 136 5.13 -3.08 -8.16
CA GLY A 136 5.68 -3.88 -7.06
C GLY A 136 6.26 -3.05 -5.92
N PHE A 137 7.17 -3.68 -5.12
CA PHE A 137 7.77 -3.01 -3.96
C PHE A 137 8.97 -2.11 -4.32
N LEU A 138 9.73 -2.45 -5.36
CA LEU A 138 10.93 -1.69 -5.79
C LEU A 138 10.67 -1.01 -7.15
N VAL A 139 9.72 -0.07 -7.20
CA VAL A 139 9.40 0.66 -8.43
C VAL A 139 10.06 2.03 -8.39
N PRO A 140 10.87 2.38 -9.41
CA PRO A 140 11.48 3.72 -9.49
C PRO A 140 10.41 4.82 -9.57
N LEU A 141 10.56 5.85 -8.75
CA LEU A 141 9.72 7.05 -8.75
C LEU A 141 10.48 8.27 -9.27
N GLY A 142 11.81 8.18 -9.36
CA GLY A 142 12.68 9.24 -9.85
C GLY A 142 14.15 8.89 -9.63
N PRO A 143 15.10 9.79 -9.92
CA PRO A 143 16.51 9.57 -9.66
C PRO A 143 16.78 9.28 -8.18
N GLY A 144 17.23 8.05 -7.89
CA GLY A 144 17.58 7.62 -6.54
C GLY A 144 16.41 7.40 -5.59
N ILE A 145 15.15 7.45 -6.03
CA ILE A 145 13.96 7.19 -5.22
C ILE A 145 13.09 6.09 -5.79
N ASP A 146 12.49 5.28 -4.89
CA ASP A 146 11.63 4.16 -5.21
C ASP A 146 10.43 4.06 -4.24
N THR A 147 9.51 3.13 -4.51
CA THR A 147 8.33 2.89 -3.66
C THR A 147 8.68 2.37 -2.27
N ALA A 148 9.83 1.70 -2.08
CA ALA A 148 10.28 1.28 -0.76
C ALA A 148 10.72 2.49 0.09
N GLN A 149 11.38 3.48 -0.52
CA GLN A 149 11.70 4.74 0.16
C GLN A 149 10.45 5.54 0.50
N LEU A 150 9.42 5.51 -0.37
CA LEU A 150 8.11 6.09 -0.06
C LEU A 150 7.48 5.41 1.17
N ALA A 151 7.45 4.07 1.21
CA ALA A 151 6.93 3.33 2.36
C ALA A 151 7.70 3.66 3.64
N ALA A 152 9.03 3.74 3.57
CA ALA A 152 9.89 4.15 4.68
C ALA A 152 9.60 5.60 5.14
N ARG A 153 9.44 6.54 4.20
CA ARG A 153 9.12 7.95 4.48
C ARG A 153 7.79 8.12 5.20
N LEU A 154 6.80 7.29 4.85
CA LEU A 154 5.49 7.28 5.52
C LEU A 154 5.53 6.53 6.85
N ALA A 155 6.57 5.74 7.12
CA ALA A 155 6.74 4.93 8.32
C ALA A 155 5.53 4.02 8.63
N LEU A 156 4.95 3.41 7.56
CA LEU A 156 3.79 2.54 7.67
C LEU A 156 4.21 1.07 7.61
N PRO A 157 3.58 0.19 8.41
CA PRO A 157 3.69 -1.25 8.20
C PRO A 157 3.06 -1.65 6.85
N LEU A 158 3.61 -2.69 6.22
CA LEU A 158 3.22 -3.12 4.89
C LEU A 158 2.24 -4.27 4.92
N VAL A 159 1.31 -4.26 3.96
CA VAL A 159 0.50 -5.42 3.58
C VAL A 159 0.92 -5.84 2.17
N LEU A 160 1.39 -7.09 2.03
CA LEU A 160 1.83 -7.63 0.75
C LEU A 160 0.68 -8.36 0.05
N VAL A 161 0.37 -7.98 -1.17
CA VAL A 161 -0.57 -8.70 -2.04
C VAL A 161 0.20 -9.65 -2.94
N VAL A 162 -0.03 -10.94 -2.77
CA VAL A 162 0.56 -12.00 -3.59
C VAL A 162 -0.47 -12.43 -4.64
N GLY A 163 -0.19 -12.15 -5.91
CA GLY A 163 -0.98 -12.65 -7.02
C GLY A 163 -0.67 -14.12 -7.27
N LEU A 164 -1.62 -15.01 -6.98
CA LEU A 164 -1.45 -16.45 -7.16
C LEU A 164 -1.48 -16.80 -8.63
N ARG A 165 -0.30 -17.10 -9.16
CA ARG A 165 0.04 -17.61 -10.48
C ARG A 165 1.39 -18.30 -10.39
N LEU A 166 1.76 -19.11 -11.40
CA LEU A 166 3.06 -19.75 -11.43
C LEU A 166 4.19 -18.71 -11.30
N GLY A 167 5.13 -18.96 -10.38
CA GLY A 167 6.21 -18.03 -10.00
C GLY A 167 5.91 -17.16 -8.78
N CYS A 168 4.70 -17.19 -8.23
CA CYS A 168 4.30 -16.36 -7.07
C CYS A 168 5.16 -16.62 -5.82
N LEU A 169 5.62 -17.86 -5.59
CA LEU A 169 6.51 -18.19 -4.47
C LEU A 169 7.79 -17.35 -4.52
N ASN A 170 8.48 -17.38 -5.67
CA ASN A 170 9.71 -16.60 -5.87
C ASN A 170 9.46 -15.09 -5.67
N HIS A 171 8.43 -14.54 -6.31
CA HIS A 171 8.12 -13.11 -6.20
C HIS A 171 7.74 -12.69 -4.78
N ALA A 172 6.98 -13.52 -4.07
CA ALA A 172 6.58 -13.24 -2.69
C ALA A 172 7.79 -13.24 -1.75
N LEU A 173 8.66 -14.24 -1.84
CA LEU A 173 9.83 -14.37 -0.98
C LEU A 173 10.86 -13.25 -1.27
N LEU A 174 11.14 -12.96 -2.53
CA LEU A 174 12.02 -11.83 -2.89
C LEU A 174 11.46 -10.49 -2.38
N THR A 175 10.14 -10.29 -2.46
CA THR A 175 9.51 -9.06 -1.95
C THR A 175 9.59 -8.99 -0.43
N ALA A 176 9.29 -10.08 0.27
CA ALA A 176 9.37 -10.13 1.74
C ALA A 176 10.82 -9.89 2.22
N GLU A 177 11.81 -10.49 1.55
CA GLU A 177 13.24 -10.25 1.84
C GLU A 177 13.61 -8.78 1.59
N ALA A 178 13.15 -8.18 0.48
CA ALA A 178 13.43 -6.78 0.18
C ALA A 178 12.80 -5.84 1.23
N VAL A 179 11.60 -6.13 1.73
CA VAL A 179 10.95 -5.39 2.82
C VAL A 179 11.81 -5.46 4.09
N ALA A 180 12.22 -6.67 4.48
CA ALA A 180 13.04 -6.87 5.68
C ALA A 180 14.41 -6.17 5.57
N ARG A 181 15.08 -6.24 4.41
CA ARG A 181 16.36 -5.56 4.16
C ARG A 181 16.28 -4.03 4.22
N ARG A 182 15.10 -3.45 3.97
CA ARG A 182 14.84 -2.02 4.14
C ARG A 182 14.47 -1.63 5.58
N GLY A 183 14.48 -2.58 6.52
CA GLY A 183 14.09 -2.36 7.92
C GLY A 183 12.61 -2.05 8.10
N LEU A 184 11.77 -2.45 7.14
CA LEU A 184 10.33 -2.23 7.16
C LEU A 184 9.60 -3.45 7.73
N THR A 185 8.45 -3.20 8.37
CA THR A 185 7.63 -4.26 8.95
C THR A 185 6.60 -4.76 7.94
N LEU A 186 6.59 -6.05 7.69
CA LEU A 186 5.49 -6.71 6.99
C LEU A 186 4.43 -7.10 8.02
N ALA A 187 3.32 -6.35 8.06
CA ALA A 187 2.23 -6.57 9.01
C ALA A 187 1.36 -7.79 8.66
N GLY A 188 1.32 -8.13 7.38
CA GLY A 188 0.57 -9.27 6.90
C GLY A 188 0.59 -9.36 5.38
N TRP A 189 -0.01 -10.43 4.85
CA TRP A 189 -0.12 -10.62 3.42
C TRP A 189 -1.47 -11.20 3.01
N VAL A 190 -1.83 -11.05 1.75
CA VAL A 190 -3.08 -11.54 1.16
C VAL A 190 -2.75 -12.40 -0.04
N ALA A 191 -3.32 -13.60 -0.07
CA ALA A 191 -3.29 -14.50 -1.21
C ALA A 191 -4.46 -14.15 -2.14
N ASN A 192 -4.18 -13.60 -3.32
CA ASN A 192 -5.20 -13.22 -4.29
C ASN A 192 -5.08 -14.08 -5.55
N HIS A 193 -6.08 -14.88 -5.85
CA HIS A 193 -6.14 -15.69 -7.07
C HIS A 193 -6.33 -14.80 -8.30
N VAL A 194 -5.28 -14.69 -9.13
CA VAL A 194 -5.29 -13.90 -10.37
C VAL A 194 -5.26 -14.77 -11.63
N ASP A 195 -4.89 -16.04 -11.51
CA ASP A 195 -4.93 -17.02 -12.60
C ASP A 195 -5.83 -18.20 -12.20
N PRO A 196 -7.04 -18.30 -12.79
CA PRO A 196 -7.97 -19.39 -12.47
C PRO A 196 -7.48 -20.78 -12.88
N ARG A 197 -6.42 -20.87 -13.70
CA ARG A 197 -5.84 -22.12 -14.17
C ARG A 197 -4.61 -22.54 -13.38
N MET A 198 -4.24 -21.80 -12.32
CA MET A 198 -3.08 -22.15 -11.49
C MET A 198 -3.30 -23.50 -10.83
N ALA A 199 -2.48 -24.48 -11.20
CA ALA A 199 -2.41 -25.76 -10.50
C ALA A 199 -1.77 -25.59 -9.12
N ALA A 200 -2.17 -26.42 -8.14
CA ALA A 200 -1.59 -26.46 -6.78
C ALA A 200 -1.59 -25.09 -6.06
N ALA A 201 -2.64 -24.28 -6.26
CA ALA A 201 -2.71 -22.97 -5.67
C ALA A 201 -2.73 -23.00 -4.14
N GLU A 202 -3.47 -23.95 -3.54
CA GLU A 202 -3.55 -24.09 -2.08
C GLU A 202 -2.23 -24.57 -1.47
N GLU A 203 -1.51 -25.46 -2.15
CA GLU A 203 -0.19 -25.91 -1.73
C GLU A 203 0.84 -24.76 -1.76
N ASN A 204 0.74 -23.85 -2.75
CA ASN A 204 1.57 -22.65 -2.80
C ASN A 204 1.23 -21.68 -1.66
N VAL A 205 -0.06 -21.50 -1.34
CA VAL A 205 -0.46 -20.67 -0.18
C VAL A 205 0.08 -21.25 1.10
N HIS A 206 -0.06 -22.57 1.32
CA HIS A 206 0.47 -23.25 2.51
C HIS A 206 2.00 -23.11 2.63
N ALA A 207 2.73 -23.24 1.51
CA ALA A 207 4.17 -23.01 1.50
C ALA A 207 4.51 -21.55 1.92
N LEU A 208 3.78 -20.55 1.42
CA LEU A 208 3.99 -19.15 1.79
C LEU A 208 3.64 -18.86 3.26
N GLU A 209 2.62 -19.51 3.82
CA GLU A 209 2.29 -19.40 5.26
C GLU A 209 3.45 -19.85 6.15
N THR A 210 4.23 -20.83 5.68
CA THR A 210 5.42 -21.32 6.40
C THR A 210 6.64 -20.42 6.21
N LEU A 211 6.78 -19.81 5.04
CA LEU A 211 7.99 -19.11 4.61
C LEU A 211 7.95 -17.59 4.86
N ILE A 212 6.76 -16.97 4.92
CA ILE A 212 6.61 -15.56 5.20
C ILE A 212 6.35 -15.37 6.70
N ALA A 213 7.25 -14.67 7.37
CA ALA A 213 7.16 -14.38 8.80
C ALA A 213 6.15 -13.23 9.09
N ALA A 214 4.94 -13.32 8.52
CA ALA A 214 3.85 -12.39 8.73
C ALA A 214 2.51 -13.14 8.52
N PRO A 215 1.41 -12.73 9.20
CA PRO A 215 0.15 -13.45 9.11
C PRO A 215 -0.50 -13.35 7.74
N LEU A 216 -1.09 -14.44 7.27
CA LEU A 216 -2.07 -14.41 6.17
C LEU A 216 -3.36 -13.73 6.66
N LEU A 217 -3.75 -12.65 6.00
CA LEU A 217 -4.92 -11.83 6.35
C LEU A 217 -6.18 -12.30 5.63
N ALA A 218 -6.04 -12.78 4.39
CA ALA A 218 -7.15 -13.27 3.60
C ALA A 218 -6.67 -14.16 2.44
N ARG A 219 -7.57 -15.03 2.00
CA ARG A 219 -7.50 -15.76 0.71
C ARG A 219 -8.66 -15.29 -0.14
N ILE A 220 -8.35 -14.64 -1.27
CA ILE A 220 -9.35 -14.13 -2.20
C ILE A 220 -9.39 -15.05 -3.41
N ALA A 221 -10.53 -15.69 -3.64
CA ALA A 221 -10.74 -16.55 -4.79
C ALA A 221 -10.78 -15.74 -6.09
N PHE A 222 -10.45 -16.37 -7.22
CA PHE A 222 -10.60 -15.75 -8.53
C PHE A 222 -12.07 -15.41 -8.81
N THR A 223 -12.29 -14.20 -9.28
CA THR A 223 -13.58 -13.76 -9.82
C THR A 223 -13.36 -12.87 -11.02
N ALA A 224 -14.21 -13.01 -12.05
CA ALA A 224 -14.16 -12.16 -13.23
C ALA A 224 -14.53 -10.71 -12.93
N THR A 225 -15.31 -10.48 -11.88
CA THR A 225 -15.74 -9.17 -11.39
C THR A 225 -15.32 -9.02 -9.92
N PRO A 226 -14.08 -8.58 -9.64
CA PRO A 226 -13.61 -8.41 -8.28
C PRO A 226 -14.47 -7.43 -7.49
N ASP A 227 -14.93 -7.86 -6.31
CA ASP A 227 -15.73 -7.05 -5.39
C ASP A 227 -15.01 -6.87 -4.04
N SER A 228 -14.69 -5.62 -3.71
CA SER A 228 -14.05 -5.28 -2.45
C SER A 228 -14.97 -5.43 -1.22
N THR A 229 -16.27 -5.49 -1.39
CA THR A 229 -17.22 -5.77 -0.30
C THR A 229 -17.12 -7.25 0.10
N ALA A 230 -17.12 -8.14 -0.88
CA ALA A 230 -16.86 -9.56 -0.63
C ALA A 230 -15.45 -9.79 -0.07
N GLY A 231 -14.44 -9.08 -0.60
CA GLY A 231 -13.08 -9.10 -0.09
C GLY A 231 -12.98 -8.64 1.37
N ALA A 232 -13.73 -7.61 1.76
CA ALA A 232 -13.73 -7.09 3.13
C ALA A 232 -14.20 -8.13 4.16
N ALA A 233 -15.19 -8.93 3.81
CA ALA A 233 -15.70 -10.01 4.68
C ALA A 233 -14.66 -11.11 4.95
N LEU A 234 -13.64 -11.23 4.09
CA LEU A 234 -12.56 -12.20 4.22
C LEU A 234 -11.35 -11.65 5.01
N MET A 235 -11.23 -10.31 5.18
CA MET A 235 -10.08 -9.69 5.81
C MET A 235 -10.10 -9.88 7.33
N ASP A 236 -9.13 -10.59 7.88
CA ASP A 236 -8.93 -10.66 9.34
C ASP A 236 -8.08 -9.46 9.82
N THR A 237 -8.73 -8.31 9.93
CA THR A 237 -8.08 -7.07 10.37
C THR A 237 -7.66 -7.05 11.83
N ARG A 238 -8.10 -8.02 12.67
CA ARG A 238 -7.65 -8.18 14.06
C ARG A 238 -6.18 -8.61 14.14
N LYS A 239 -5.65 -9.20 13.07
CA LYS A 239 -4.23 -9.53 12.96
C LYS A 239 -3.34 -8.30 12.69
N LEU A 240 -3.95 -7.14 12.46
CA LEU A 240 -3.30 -5.86 12.19
C LEU A 240 -3.38 -4.88 13.38
N ASP A 241 -4.03 -5.29 14.46
CA ASP A 241 -4.18 -4.49 15.70
C ASP A 241 -2.88 -4.46 16.52
#